data_ec37a37be29ebbaf7f2f23476fe3e08e
#
_entry.id   ec37a37be29ebbaf7f2f23476fe3e08e
#
_cell.length_a   1.000
_cell.length_b   1.000
_cell.length_c   1.000
_cell.angle_alpha   90.00
_cell.angle_beta   90.00
_cell.angle_gamma   90.00
#
_symmetry.space_group_name_H-M   'P 1'
#
loop_
_entity.id
_entity.type
_entity.pdbx_description
1 polymer ?
#
loop_
_entity_poly.entity_id
_entity_poly.type
_entity_poly.pdbx_seq_one_letter_code
_entity_poly.pdbx_strand_id
1 'polypeptide(L)'
;MSVPFFARSNGDWIRATPALDGDTLYVAGMRDVLVALNSTDGSERWRLDFVKRFGADLPTFGFVSSPLIDGDSVYVQAGGGVARLRKADGQVVWHGARDGGGMMGSAFGSPVILTLAGKRQLVIQARTRLFGVALEDGAELWSLPVESFRGMNILTPTFAGKDRLFTAAYGGKTLGIDIRSENGGFRAVPAWEFKAQGYMTSPIIHEGHAYLQLRSQRALCIELATGAEKWTTSESFGKYWSMVAQSDRILALDERGELILFKATPEKFDVLSRRKVAESDAWAHLAVDGSELYIRELKALSVWDWSSGASQP
;
A
#
# COMPACT_ATOMS: atom_id res chain seq x y z
N MET A 1 -5.52 23.05 -8.66
CA MET A 1 -6.62 22.30 -9.33
C MET A 1 -7.64 21.96 -8.25
N SER A 2 -8.71 22.74 -8.08
CA SER A 2 -9.80 22.37 -7.18
C SER A 2 -10.77 21.51 -7.97
N VAL A 3 -10.73 20.21 -7.77
CA VAL A 3 -11.84 19.35 -8.20
C VAL A 3 -12.80 19.36 -7.02
N PRO A 4 -13.94 20.05 -7.09
CA PRO A 4 -14.91 20.02 -6.02
C PRO A 4 -15.42 18.59 -5.94
N PHE A 5 -14.97 17.88 -4.92
CA PHE A 5 -15.37 16.50 -4.73
C PHE A 5 -15.50 16.15 -3.26
N PHE A 6 -16.62 15.55 -2.98
CA PHE A 6 -17.01 15.08 -1.68
C PHE A 6 -16.83 13.55 -1.59
N ALA A 7 -15.90 13.08 -0.81
CA ALA A 7 -15.91 11.69 -0.34
C ALA A 7 -16.80 11.64 0.90
N ARG A 8 -17.86 10.84 0.88
CA ARG A 8 -18.82 10.70 1.98
C ARG A 8 -18.19 10.29 3.32
N SER A 9 -16.98 9.75 3.28
CA SER A 9 -16.22 9.36 4.47
C SER A 9 -14.90 10.11 4.52
N ASN A 10 -14.61 10.80 5.60
CA ASN A 10 -13.32 11.41 5.94
C ASN A 10 -12.80 12.54 5.02
N GLY A 11 -13.67 13.29 4.35
CA GLY A 11 -13.27 14.51 3.60
C GLY A 11 -12.79 14.27 2.16
N ASP A 12 -12.32 15.33 1.52
CA ASP A 12 -12.06 15.43 0.06
C ASP A 12 -10.60 15.25 -0.33
N TRP A 13 -9.79 14.65 0.50
CA TRP A 13 -8.36 14.51 0.26
C TRP A 13 -8.04 13.39 -0.72
N ILE A 14 -7.04 13.63 -1.54
CA ILE A 14 -6.39 12.57 -2.32
C ILE A 14 -5.74 11.60 -1.32
N ARG A 15 -6.05 10.31 -1.46
CA ARG A 15 -5.58 9.25 -0.57
C ARG A 15 -4.50 8.38 -1.19
N ALA A 16 -4.48 8.30 -2.51
CA ALA A 16 -3.45 7.59 -3.24
C ALA A 16 -2.14 8.40 -3.25
N THR A 17 -1.02 7.72 -3.12
CA THR A 17 0.29 8.34 -3.34
C THR A 17 0.47 8.60 -4.84
N PRO A 18 0.78 9.82 -5.27
CA PRO A 18 1.10 10.10 -6.67
C PRO A 18 2.36 9.35 -7.11
N ALA A 19 2.40 8.95 -8.38
CA ALA A 19 3.60 8.37 -8.97
C ALA A 19 4.28 9.38 -9.89
N LEU A 20 5.60 9.54 -9.75
CA LEU A 20 6.41 10.40 -10.59
C LEU A 20 7.30 9.54 -11.49
N ASP A 21 7.31 9.82 -12.79
CA ASP A 21 8.20 9.20 -13.75
C ASP A 21 8.71 10.22 -14.77
N GLY A 22 10.00 10.51 -14.69
CA GLY A 22 10.60 11.62 -15.44
C GLY A 22 9.91 12.95 -15.10
N ASP A 23 9.33 13.58 -16.09
CA ASP A 23 8.63 14.87 -15.99
C ASP A 23 7.10 14.71 -15.87
N THR A 24 6.59 13.51 -15.63
CA THR A 24 5.16 13.21 -15.56
C THR A 24 4.74 12.76 -14.18
N LEU A 25 3.79 13.47 -13.57
CA LEU A 25 3.16 13.15 -12.29
C LEU A 25 1.78 12.52 -12.52
N TYR A 26 1.57 11.30 -12.06
CA TYR A 26 0.29 10.59 -12.14
C TYR A 26 -0.46 10.71 -10.82
N VAL A 27 -1.62 11.31 -10.85
CA VAL A 27 -2.43 11.62 -9.66
C VAL A 27 -3.78 10.93 -9.75
N ALA A 28 -4.08 10.08 -8.78
CA ALA A 28 -5.37 9.43 -8.64
C ALA A 28 -6.31 10.32 -7.81
N GLY A 29 -7.35 10.82 -8.46
CA GLY A 29 -8.34 11.71 -7.86
C GLY A 29 -9.52 10.97 -7.24
N MET A 30 -10.21 11.62 -6.31
CA MET A 30 -11.27 11.03 -5.50
C MET A 30 -12.48 10.49 -6.26
N ARG A 31 -12.71 10.93 -7.51
CA ARG A 31 -13.85 10.49 -8.35
C ARG A 31 -13.50 9.34 -9.29
N ASP A 32 -12.53 8.55 -8.96
CA ASP A 32 -12.03 7.48 -9.83
C ASP A 32 -11.49 8.03 -11.15
N VAL A 33 -10.74 9.14 -11.06
CA VAL A 33 -10.10 9.81 -12.20
C VAL A 33 -8.59 9.76 -12.03
N LEU A 34 -7.88 9.26 -13.02
CA LEU A 34 -6.42 9.36 -13.10
C LEU A 34 -6.04 10.53 -14.02
N VAL A 35 -5.12 11.37 -13.56
CA VAL A 35 -4.63 12.54 -14.31
C VAL A 35 -3.11 12.43 -14.42
N ALA A 36 -2.58 12.60 -15.62
CA ALA A 36 -1.16 12.80 -15.85
C ALA A 36 -0.87 14.29 -16.04
N LEU A 37 0.05 14.81 -15.24
CA LEU A 37 0.44 16.21 -15.22
C LEU A 37 1.92 16.33 -15.59
N ASN A 38 2.27 17.43 -16.21
CA ASN A 38 3.66 17.87 -16.26
C ASN A 38 4.09 18.26 -14.83
N SER A 39 5.15 17.66 -14.31
CA SER A 39 5.61 17.88 -12.94
C SER A 39 6.20 19.28 -12.72
N THR A 40 6.62 19.97 -13.78
CA THR A 40 7.26 21.30 -13.71
C THR A 40 6.23 22.42 -13.55
N ASP A 41 5.13 22.37 -14.31
CA ASP A 41 4.15 23.46 -14.37
C ASP A 41 2.72 23.05 -13.99
N GLY A 42 2.50 21.74 -13.75
CA GLY A 42 1.18 21.20 -13.41
C GLY A 42 0.19 21.16 -14.56
N SER A 43 0.63 21.42 -15.81
CA SER A 43 -0.25 21.32 -16.98
C SER A 43 -0.70 19.88 -17.20
N GLU A 44 -1.96 19.72 -17.60
CA GLU A 44 -2.52 18.39 -17.83
C GLU A 44 -2.05 17.85 -19.18
N ARG A 45 -1.50 16.62 -19.16
CA ARG A 45 -1.13 15.86 -20.36
C ARG A 45 -2.31 15.03 -20.85
N TRP A 46 -2.94 14.30 -19.95
CA TRP A 46 -4.14 13.52 -20.21
C TRP A 46 -4.89 13.18 -18.91
N ARG A 47 -6.14 12.78 -19.05
CA ARG A 47 -6.96 12.23 -17.95
C ARG A 47 -7.82 11.09 -18.41
N LEU A 48 -8.14 10.17 -17.48
CA LEU A 48 -9.12 9.13 -17.68
C LEU A 48 -10.11 9.10 -16.51
N ASP A 49 -11.38 9.25 -16.82
CA ASP A 49 -12.51 9.09 -15.89
C ASP A 49 -13.00 7.65 -16.00
N PHE A 50 -12.68 6.83 -15.01
CA PHE A 50 -12.98 5.39 -14.99
C PHE A 50 -14.47 5.12 -14.83
N VAL A 51 -15.20 5.95 -14.07
CA VAL A 51 -16.65 5.84 -13.92
C VAL A 51 -17.32 5.99 -15.29
N LYS A 52 -16.99 7.05 -16.02
CA LYS A 52 -17.53 7.28 -17.36
C LYS A 52 -17.08 6.24 -18.38
N ARG A 53 -15.82 5.84 -18.30
CA ARG A 53 -15.23 4.94 -19.30
C ARG A 53 -15.78 3.51 -19.21
N PHE A 54 -16.05 3.02 -18.00
CA PHE A 54 -16.40 1.63 -17.74
C PHE A 54 -17.80 1.43 -17.14
N GLY A 55 -18.55 2.51 -16.91
CA GLY A 55 -19.87 2.44 -16.28
C GLY A 55 -19.80 1.90 -14.85
N ALA A 56 -18.69 2.15 -14.16
CA ALA A 56 -18.48 1.66 -12.79
C ALA A 56 -19.15 2.59 -11.77
N ASP A 57 -19.51 2.03 -10.62
CA ASP A 57 -19.97 2.83 -9.49
C ASP A 57 -18.86 3.71 -8.95
N LEU A 58 -19.24 4.92 -8.48
CA LEU A 58 -18.30 5.81 -7.82
C LEU A 58 -17.90 5.22 -6.46
N PRO A 59 -16.61 4.94 -6.23
CA PRO A 59 -16.17 4.32 -4.98
C PRO A 59 -16.38 5.29 -3.80
N THR A 60 -16.92 4.77 -2.70
CA THR A 60 -17.26 5.60 -1.50
C THR A 60 -16.06 6.27 -0.86
N PHE A 61 -14.92 5.58 -0.84
CA PHE A 61 -13.66 6.12 -0.30
C PHE A 61 -12.81 6.80 -1.37
N GLY A 62 -13.29 6.88 -2.61
CA GLY A 62 -12.55 7.42 -3.74
C GLY A 62 -11.48 6.46 -4.27
N PHE A 63 -10.61 7.00 -5.10
CA PHE A 63 -9.46 6.29 -5.65
C PHE A 63 -8.35 6.22 -4.59
N VAL A 64 -8.26 5.12 -3.86
CA VAL A 64 -7.31 4.95 -2.74
C VAL A 64 -6.03 4.24 -3.18
N SER A 65 -6.14 3.29 -4.10
CA SER A 65 -5.01 2.54 -4.66
C SER A 65 -4.06 3.46 -5.42
N SER A 66 -2.77 3.39 -5.13
CA SER A 66 -1.76 4.21 -5.81
C SER A 66 -1.44 3.67 -7.20
N PRO A 67 -1.22 4.53 -8.21
CA PRO A 67 -0.81 4.10 -9.53
C PRO A 67 0.61 3.51 -9.49
N LEU A 68 0.84 2.46 -10.27
CA LEU A 68 2.13 1.81 -10.44
C LEU A 68 2.63 2.04 -11.87
N ILE A 69 3.85 2.54 -12.00
CA ILE A 69 4.51 2.76 -13.30
C ILE A 69 5.47 1.61 -13.57
N ASP A 70 5.39 1.06 -14.77
CA ASP A 70 6.34 0.06 -15.26
C ASP A 70 6.54 0.19 -16.77
N GLY A 71 7.74 0.55 -17.19
CA GLY A 71 8.06 0.85 -18.58
C GLY A 71 7.12 1.89 -19.17
N ASP A 72 6.43 1.54 -20.25
CA ASP A 72 5.46 2.41 -20.94
C ASP A 72 4.02 2.28 -20.41
N SER A 73 3.85 1.69 -19.24
CA SER A 73 2.53 1.37 -18.68
C SER A 73 2.29 1.99 -17.33
N VAL A 74 1.02 2.33 -17.08
CA VAL A 74 0.47 2.67 -15.76
C VAL A 74 -0.57 1.63 -15.39
N TYR A 75 -0.42 1.03 -14.21
CA TYR A 75 -1.35 0.05 -13.66
C TYR A 75 -2.11 0.66 -12.49
N VAL A 76 -3.41 0.47 -12.45
CA VAL A 76 -4.29 1.01 -11.39
C VAL A 76 -5.42 0.04 -11.05
N GLN A 77 -5.87 0.06 -9.80
CA GLN A 77 -7.16 -0.51 -9.41
C GLN A 77 -8.22 0.60 -9.48
N ALA A 78 -9.01 0.61 -10.53
CA ALA A 78 -10.03 1.61 -10.77
C ALA A 78 -11.12 1.07 -11.71
N GLY A 79 -12.26 1.73 -11.77
CA GLY A 79 -13.36 1.32 -12.65
C GLY A 79 -13.97 -0.04 -12.28
N GLY A 80 -13.93 -0.41 -11.00
CA GLY A 80 -14.41 -1.70 -10.52
C GLY A 80 -13.53 -2.90 -10.86
N GLY A 81 -12.30 -2.67 -11.29
CA GLY A 81 -11.34 -3.72 -11.66
C GLY A 81 -9.90 -3.21 -11.66
N VAL A 82 -9.09 -3.76 -12.54
CA VAL A 82 -7.69 -3.36 -12.75
C VAL A 82 -7.51 -2.93 -14.20
N ALA A 83 -6.81 -1.85 -14.43
CA ALA A 83 -6.50 -1.36 -15.76
C ALA A 83 -4.99 -1.23 -15.98
N ARG A 84 -4.55 -1.57 -17.19
CA ARG A 84 -3.28 -1.16 -17.75
C ARG A 84 -3.53 -0.05 -18.77
N LEU A 85 -2.85 1.05 -18.62
CA LEU A 85 -2.92 2.20 -19.51
C LEU A 85 -1.57 2.43 -20.18
N ARG A 86 -1.58 2.95 -21.38
CA ARG A 86 -0.36 3.48 -21.99
C ARG A 86 0.02 4.80 -21.32
N LYS A 87 1.25 4.89 -20.88
CA LYS A 87 1.78 6.02 -20.11
C LYS A 87 1.70 7.36 -20.88
N ALA A 88 1.92 7.31 -22.18
CA ALA A 88 2.03 8.50 -23.02
C ALA A 88 0.72 9.28 -23.16
N ASP A 89 -0.43 8.62 -23.21
CA ASP A 89 -1.72 9.22 -23.56
C ASP A 89 -2.92 8.69 -22.76
N GLY A 90 -2.70 7.80 -21.82
CA GLY A 90 -3.76 7.23 -20.98
C GLY A 90 -4.70 6.26 -21.69
N GLN A 91 -4.38 5.82 -22.93
CA GLN A 91 -5.19 4.82 -23.60
C GLN A 91 -5.20 3.50 -22.84
N VAL A 92 -6.39 2.93 -22.68
CA VAL A 92 -6.58 1.62 -22.03
C VAL A 92 -6.02 0.53 -22.93
N VAL A 93 -5.02 -0.20 -22.44
CA VAL A 93 -4.48 -1.40 -23.09
C VAL A 93 -5.36 -2.59 -22.78
N TRP A 94 -5.69 -2.78 -21.50
CA TRP A 94 -6.68 -3.74 -21.04
C TRP A 94 -7.34 -3.27 -19.73
N HIS A 95 -8.56 -3.75 -19.47
CA HIS A 95 -9.27 -3.58 -18.22
C HIS A 95 -9.98 -4.88 -17.89
N GLY A 96 -9.71 -5.44 -16.70
CA GLY A 96 -10.21 -6.75 -16.31
C GLY A 96 -10.11 -6.98 -14.81
N ALA A 97 -10.00 -8.26 -14.44
CA ALA A 97 -9.79 -8.70 -13.06
C ALA A 97 -10.78 -8.04 -12.07
N ARG A 98 -12.06 -8.03 -12.43
CA ARG A 98 -13.12 -7.42 -11.64
C ARG A 98 -13.32 -8.15 -10.33
N ASP A 99 -13.48 -7.40 -9.26
CA ASP A 99 -13.88 -7.88 -7.96
C ASP A 99 -15.20 -7.22 -7.56
N GLY A 100 -16.28 -7.97 -7.69
CA GLY A 100 -17.65 -7.49 -7.42
C GLY A 100 -17.98 -7.32 -5.94
N GLY A 101 -17.07 -7.71 -5.05
CA GLY A 101 -17.32 -7.70 -3.62
C GLY A 101 -16.89 -6.41 -2.93
N GLY A 102 -17.35 -6.28 -1.69
CA GLY A 102 -16.83 -5.30 -0.77
C GLY A 102 -17.63 -4.02 -0.61
N MET A 103 -17.27 -3.30 0.43
CA MET A 103 -17.98 -2.14 0.89
C MET A 103 -17.81 -0.98 -0.10
N MET A 104 -18.88 -0.73 -0.86
CA MET A 104 -19.04 0.49 -1.63
C MET A 104 -17.96 0.73 -2.71
N GLY A 105 -17.41 -0.35 -3.26
CA GLY A 105 -16.61 -0.31 -4.48
C GLY A 105 -15.16 0.16 -4.37
N SER A 106 -14.69 0.63 -3.22
CA SER A 106 -13.30 1.10 -3.10
C SER A 106 -12.29 -0.04 -3.03
N ALA A 107 -11.22 0.04 -3.83
CA ALA A 107 -10.03 -0.77 -3.68
C ALA A 107 -8.97 0.02 -2.88
N PHE A 108 -8.30 -0.63 -1.96
CA PHE A 108 -7.37 0.02 -1.02
C PHE A 108 -5.91 -0.34 -1.27
N GLY A 109 -5.62 -1.63 -1.47
CA GLY A 109 -4.27 -2.09 -1.75
C GLY A 109 -3.76 -1.59 -3.11
N SER A 110 -2.50 -1.19 -3.19
CA SER A 110 -1.89 -0.79 -4.46
C SER A 110 -1.39 -2.02 -5.22
N PRO A 111 -1.42 -2.01 -6.56
CA PRO A 111 -0.84 -3.08 -7.36
C PRO A 111 0.68 -3.11 -7.18
N VAL A 112 1.27 -4.30 -7.26
CA VAL A 112 2.72 -4.50 -7.28
C VAL A 112 3.11 -5.47 -8.40
N ILE A 113 4.28 -5.26 -9.00
CA ILE A 113 4.82 -6.21 -9.98
C ILE A 113 5.89 -7.03 -9.31
N LEU A 114 5.72 -8.35 -9.35
CA LEU A 114 6.63 -9.32 -8.74
C LEU A 114 6.95 -10.44 -9.73
N THR A 115 8.11 -11.06 -9.57
CA THR A 115 8.41 -12.35 -10.21
C THR A 115 8.12 -13.45 -9.20
N LEU A 116 7.09 -14.25 -9.48
CA LEU A 116 6.64 -15.35 -8.63
C LEU A 116 6.54 -16.61 -9.47
N ALA A 117 7.08 -17.71 -8.96
CA ALA A 117 7.16 -19.00 -9.66
C ALA A 117 7.72 -18.86 -11.09
N GLY A 118 8.72 -17.99 -11.27
CA GLY A 118 9.40 -17.73 -12.54
C GLY A 118 8.66 -16.80 -13.52
N LYS A 119 7.43 -16.35 -13.21
CA LYS A 119 6.65 -15.42 -14.06
C LYS A 119 6.59 -14.03 -13.44
N ARG A 120 6.96 -13.02 -14.22
CA ARG A 120 6.72 -11.61 -13.87
C ARG A 120 5.25 -11.29 -14.08
N GLN A 121 4.60 -10.78 -13.05
CA GLN A 121 3.15 -10.63 -12.99
C GLN A 121 2.73 -9.45 -12.12
N LEU A 122 1.53 -8.93 -12.35
CA LEU A 122 0.91 -7.93 -11.51
C LEU A 122 0.13 -8.63 -10.39
N VAL A 123 0.45 -8.31 -9.15
CA VAL A 123 -0.20 -8.86 -7.96
C VAL A 123 -1.09 -7.79 -7.34
N ILE A 124 -2.33 -8.15 -7.06
CA ILE A 124 -3.36 -7.23 -6.62
C ILE A 124 -4.11 -7.80 -5.41
N GLN A 125 -4.18 -7.02 -4.35
CA GLN A 125 -5.11 -7.24 -3.26
C GLN A 125 -6.39 -6.46 -3.57
N ALA A 126 -7.40 -7.17 -4.04
CA ALA A 126 -8.72 -6.61 -4.24
C ALA A 126 -9.57 -6.74 -2.95
N ARG A 127 -10.84 -6.41 -3.01
CA ARG A 127 -11.70 -6.37 -1.82
C ARG A 127 -11.93 -7.74 -1.18
N THR A 128 -12.06 -8.79 -1.97
CA THR A 128 -12.42 -10.13 -1.48
C THR A 128 -11.36 -11.18 -1.77
N ARG A 129 -10.37 -10.85 -2.60
CA ARG A 129 -9.35 -11.81 -3.04
C ARG A 129 -8.01 -11.16 -3.34
N LEU A 130 -6.96 -11.93 -3.19
CA LEU A 130 -5.62 -11.67 -3.69
C LEU A 130 -5.44 -12.44 -4.99
N PHE A 131 -4.89 -11.83 -6.03
CA PHE A 131 -4.69 -12.51 -7.31
C PHE A 131 -3.50 -11.96 -8.09
N GLY A 132 -3.00 -12.76 -9.01
CA GLY A 132 -1.98 -12.38 -9.99
C GLY A 132 -2.54 -12.40 -11.39
N VAL A 133 -2.14 -11.40 -12.20
CA VAL A 133 -2.52 -11.33 -13.61
C VAL A 133 -1.30 -11.16 -14.51
N ALA A 134 -1.41 -11.62 -15.74
CA ALA A 134 -0.42 -11.39 -16.78
C ALA A 134 -0.36 -9.90 -17.13
N LEU A 135 0.86 -9.37 -17.28
CA LEU A 135 1.06 -7.95 -17.59
C LEU A 135 0.57 -7.60 -18.98
N GLU A 136 0.61 -8.56 -19.88
CA GLU A 136 0.35 -8.39 -21.30
C GLU A 136 -1.13 -8.08 -21.59
N ASP A 137 -2.02 -8.89 -21.06
CA ASP A 137 -3.46 -8.90 -21.40
C ASP A 137 -4.40 -8.86 -20.18
N GLY A 138 -3.85 -8.90 -18.94
CA GLY A 138 -4.62 -8.92 -17.71
C GLY A 138 -5.30 -10.27 -17.43
N ALA A 139 -4.92 -11.34 -18.12
CA ALA A 139 -5.43 -12.69 -17.85
C ALA A 139 -5.07 -13.12 -16.42
N GLU A 140 -6.05 -13.66 -15.68
CA GLU A 140 -5.84 -14.14 -14.34
C GLU A 140 -4.95 -15.39 -14.35
N LEU A 141 -3.85 -15.34 -13.61
CA LEU A 141 -2.90 -16.45 -13.47
C LEU A 141 -3.28 -17.34 -12.28
N TRP A 142 -3.68 -16.73 -11.19
CA TRP A 142 -4.13 -17.40 -9.97
C TRP A 142 -4.95 -16.43 -9.12
N SER A 143 -5.79 -16.98 -8.22
CA SER A 143 -6.46 -16.19 -7.19
C SER A 143 -6.63 -16.98 -5.89
N LEU A 144 -6.74 -16.25 -4.80
CA LEU A 144 -7.01 -16.75 -3.46
C LEU A 144 -8.03 -15.84 -2.76
N PRO A 145 -9.17 -16.35 -2.28
CA PRO A 145 -10.06 -15.60 -1.42
C PRO A 145 -9.34 -15.12 -0.15
N VAL A 146 -9.50 -13.85 0.20
CA VAL A 146 -8.97 -13.27 1.43
C VAL A 146 -10.12 -12.60 2.17
N GLU A 147 -10.56 -13.25 3.24
CA GLU A 147 -11.64 -12.74 4.08
C GLU A 147 -11.23 -11.43 4.76
N SER A 148 -12.14 -10.46 4.77
CA SER A 148 -11.93 -9.18 5.43
C SER A 148 -13.27 -8.58 5.85
N PHE A 149 -13.23 -7.64 6.81
CA PHE A 149 -14.41 -6.94 7.23
C PHE A 149 -14.99 -6.11 6.08
N ARG A 150 -16.15 -6.48 5.57
CA ARG A 150 -16.88 -5.80 4.48
C ARG A 150 -16.02 -5.55 3.21
N GLY A 151 -15.10 -6.46 2.92
CA GLY A 151 -14.20 -6.32 1.77
C GLY A 151 -13.14 -5.21 1.94
N MET A 152 -12.81 -4.84 3.16
CA MET A 152 -11.76 -3.85 3.44
C MET A 152 -10.40 -4.53 3.54
N ASN A 153 -9.90 -5.08 2.46
CA ASN A 153 -8.52 -5.52 2.32
C ASN A 153 -7.65 -4.30 1.96
N ILE A 154 -6.87 -3.83 2.92
CA ILE A 154 -6.21 -2.52 2.86
C ILE A 154 -4.72 -2.65 2.51
N LEU A 155 -4.04 -3.67 3.03
CA LEU A 155 -2.61 -3.82 2.84
C LEU A 155 -2.28 -4.14 1.38
N THR A 156 -1.27 -3.47 0.87
CA THR A 156 -0.60 -3.87 -0.36
C THR A 156 0.11 -5.20 -0.13
N PRO A 157 -0.05 -6.22 -1.00
CA PRO A 157 0.64 -7.49 -0.85
C PRO A 157 2.15 -7.30 -0.90
N THR A 158 2.85 -7.90 0.04
CA THR A 158 4.29 -7.68 0.20
C THR A 158 5.05 -8.97 -0.13
N PHE A 159 6.13 -8.85 -0.91
CA PHE A 159 7.00 -9.98 -1.22
C PHE A 159 7.77 -10.41 0.04
N ALA A 160 7.67 -11.68 0.38
CA ALA A 160 8.27 -12.28 1.58
C ALA A 160 9.41 -13.28 1.25
N GLY A 161 9.91 -13.26 0.02
CA GLY A 161 10.97 -14.15 -0.49
C GLY A 161 10.45 -15.49 -0.99
N LYS A 162 11.23 -16.17 -1.84
CA LYS A 162 10.98 -17.52 -2.35
C LYS A 162 9.56 -17.78 -2.85
N ASP A 163 9.04 -16.90 -3.72
CA ASP A 163 7.67 -16.99 -4.25
C ASP A 163 6.57 -16.85 -3.20
N ARG A 164 6.89 -16.31 -2.02
CA ARG A 164 5.95 -16.08 -0.92
C ARG A 164 5.48 -14.63 -0.89
N LEU A 165 4.19 -14.47 -0.65
CA LEU A 165 3.53 -13.21 -0.35
C LEU A 165 3.12 -13.15 1.12
N PHE A 166 3.15 -11.97 1.68
CA PHE A 166 2.61 -11.63 2.98
C PHE A 166 1.44 -10.67 2.82
N THR A 167 0.34 -10.93 3.52
CA THR A 167 -0.76 -9.98 3.68
C THR A 167 -1.39 -10.12 5.07
N ALA A 168 -2.08 -9.07 5.52
CA ALA A 168 -2.79 -9.08 6.80
C ALA A 168 -4.10 -8.33 6.66
N ALA A 169 -5.21 -9.04 6.79
CA ALA A 169 -6.53 -8.51 6.51
C ALA A 169 -7.17 -7.84 7.73
N TYR A 170 -7.85 -6.72 7.50
CA TYR A 170 -8.72 -6.11 8.49
C TYR A 170 -9.99 -6.94 8.64
N GLY A 171 -10.22 -7.46 9.85
CA GLY A 171 -11.34 -8.38 10.13
C GLY A 171 -11.13 -9.81 9.65
N GLY A 172 -9.91 -10.13 9.17
CA GLY A 172 -9.50 -11.46 8.76
C GLY A 172 -8.25 -11.92 9.50
N LYS A 173 -7.33 -12.55 8.78
CA LYS A 173 -6.09 -13.14 9.30
C LYS A 173 -4.86 -12.51 8.67
N THR A 174 -3.71 -12.77 9.26
CA THR A 174 -2.40 -12.56 8.63
C THR A 174 -2.00 -13.86 7.94
N LEU A 175 -1.51 -13.77 6.72
CA LEU A 175 -1.26 -14.91 5.84
C LEU A 175 0.14 -14.85 5.23
N GLY A 176 0.82 -15.99 5.21
CA GLY A 176 1.91 -16.28 4.27
C GLY A 176 1.36 -17.17 3.15
N ILE A 177 1.56 -16.76 1.90
CA ILE A 177 0.95 -17.40 0.74
C ILE A 177 2.04 -17.75 -0.27
N ASP A 178 2.21 -19.03 -0.58
CA ASP A 178 3.13 -19.50 -1.60
C ASP A 178 2.46 -19.50 -2.97
N ILE A 179 3.14 -18.95 -3.97
CA ILE A 179 2.73 -19.06 -5.36
C ILE A 179 3.55 -20.18 -5.99
N ARG A 180 2.86 -21.19 -6.52
CA ARG A 180 3.48 -22.38 -7.11
C ARG A 180 3.12 -22.51 -8.57
N SER A 181 4.07 -22.98 -9.37
CA SER A 181 3.80 -23.42 -10.72
C SER A 181 3.37 -24.90 -10.68
N GLU A 182 2.17 -25.19 -11.14
CA GLU A 182 1.58 -26.54 -11.16
C GLU A 182 0.85 -26.78 -12.47
N ASN A 183 1.07 -27.90 -13.13
CA ASN A 183 0.34 -28.33 -14.35
C ASN A 183 0.28 -27.28 -15.48
N GLY A 184 1.36 -26.51 -15.65
CA GLY A 184 1.44 -25.46 -16.66
C GLY A 184 0.70 -24.16 -16.31
N GLY A 185 0.15 -24.08 -15.11
CA GLY A 185 -0.48 -22.88 -14.55
C GLY A 185 0.15 -22.44 -13.23
N PHE A 186 -0.58 -21.59 -12.50
CA PHE A 186 -0.15 -21.07 -11.19
C PHE A 186 -1.22 -21.33 -10.13
N ARG A 187 -0.78 -21.52 -8.90
CA ARG A 187 -1.67 -21.71 -7.76
C ARG A 187 -1.15 -20.95 -6.54
N ALA A 188 -2.04 -20.23 -5.87
CA ALA A 188 -1.78 -19.63 -4.56
C ALA A 188 -2.19 -20.60 -3.46
N VAL A 189 -1.27 -20.88 -2.51
CA VAL A 189 -1.50 -21.81 -1.42
C VAL A 189 -1.12 -21.15 -0.10
N PRO A 190 -2.03 -21.04 0.89
CA PRO A 190 -1.66 -20.60 2.21
C PRO A 190 -0.57 -21.50 2.78
N ALA A 191 0.59 -20.93 3.11
CA ALA A 191 1.68 -21.65 3.77
C ALA A 191 1.45 -21.69 5.28
N TRP A 192 0.92 -20.61 5.82
CA TRP A 192 0.51 -20.46 7.21
C TRP A 192 -0.51 -19.34 7.39
N GLU A 193 -1.21 -19.40 8.51
CA GLU A 193 -2.18 -18.40 8.95
C GLU A 193 -1.89 -18.00 10.40
N PHE A 194 -2.06 -16.72 10.70
CA PHE A 194 -1.95 -16.18 12.05
C PHE A 194 -3.19 -15.34 12.39
N LYS A 195 -3.70 -15.45 13.61
CA LYS A 195 -5.00 -14.86 14.02
C LYS A 195 -4.99 -13.34 14.10
N ALA A 196 -3.82 -12.68 14.18
CA ALA A 196 -3.76 -11.25 14.28
C ALA A 196 -4.29 -10.59 13.00
N GLN A 197 -4.97 -9.48 13.21
CA GLN A 197 -5.54 -8.69 12.12
C GLN A 197 -4.62 -7.51 11.79
N GLY A 198 -4.25 -7.37 10.53
CA GLY A 198 -3.65 -6.15 10.02
C GLY A 198 -4.65 -4.99 10.05
N TYR A 199 -4.14 -3.78 9.81
CA TYR A 199 -4.99 -2.60 9.68
C TYR A 199 -4.56 -1.75 8.48
N MET A 200 -3.97 -0.60 8.67
CA MET A 200 -3.62 0.33 7.58
C MET A 200 -2.11 0.55 7.45
N THR A 201 -1.33 -0.35 7.99
CA THR A 201 0.13 -0.26 7.99
C THR A 201 0.73 -1.26 7.03
N SER A 202 1.51 -0.80 6.06
CA SER A 202 2.33 -1.68 5.22
C SER A 202 3.43 -2.30 6.07
N PRO A 203 3.66 -3.62 6.00
CA PRO A 203 4.70 -4.28 6.76
C PRO A 203 6.10 -3.93 6.23
N ILE A 204 7.08 -3.93 7.12
CA ILE A 204 8.49 -3.97 6.78
C ILE A 204 8.95 -5.43 6.81
N ILE A 205 9.60 -5.88 5.74
CA ILE A 205 10.22 -7.20 5.67
C ILE A 205 11.73 -7.04 5.86
N HIS A 206 12.27 -7.72 6.86
CA HIS A 206 13.70 -7.70 7.13
C HIS A 206 14.14 -9.08 7.66
N GLU A 207 15.19 -9.66 7.08
CA GLU A 207 15.82 -10.91 7.50
C GLU A 207 14.86 -12.04 7.89
N GLY A 208 13.89 -12.32 7.02
CA GLY A 208 12.93 -13.40 7.23
C GLY A 208 11.80 -13.09 8.21
N HIS A 209 11.65 -11.85 8.64
CA HIS A 209 10.61 -11.40 9.55
C HIS A 209 9.78 -10.26 8.94
N ALA A 210 8.53 -10.17 9.35
CA ALA A 210 7.65 -9.04 9.05
C ALA A 210 7.36 -8.25 10.33
N TYR A 211 7.49 -6.93 10.23
CA TYR A 211 7.18 -5.96 11.28
C TYR A 211 5.99 -5.15 10.83
N LEU A 212 4.93 -5.12 11.63
CA LEU A 212 3.70 -4.38 11.27
C LEU A 212 2.93 -3.94 12.51
N GLN A 213 2.07 -2.93 12.33
CA GLN A 213 1.09 -2.58 13.34
C GLN A 213 -0.20 -3.37 13.08
N LEU A 214 -0.79 -3.88 14.15
CA LEU A 214 -2.04 -4.61 14.16
C LEU A 214 -3.24 -3.67 14.38
N ARG A 215 -4.44 -4.17 14.08
CA ARG A 215 -5.70 -3.52 14.45
C ARG A 215 -5.82 -3.25 15.96
N SER A 216 -5.19 -4.08 16.78
CA SER A 216 -5.09 -3.87 18.23
C SER A 216 -4.22 -2.68 18.63
N GLN A 217 -3.69 -1.93 17.66
CA GLN A 217 -2.77 -0.80 17.87
C GLN A 217 -1.44 -1.20 18.51
N ARG A 218 -1.06 -2.46 18.39
CA ARG A 218 0.22 -3.00 18.87
C ARG A 218 1.13 -3.33 17.71
N ALA A 219 2.43 -3.21 17.91
CA ALA A 219 3.40 -3.68 16.94
C ALA A 219 3.64 -5.19 17.10
N LEU A 220 3.84 -5.88 15.99
CA LEU A 220 4.09 -7.31 15.88
C LEU A 220 5.36 -7.56 15.08
N CYS A 221 6.15 -8.53 15.51
CA CYS A 221 7.14 -9.22 14.70
C CYS A 221 6.71 -10.68 14.50
N ILE A 222 6.70 -11.13 13.25
CA ILE A 222 6.31 -12.48 12.86
C ILE A 222 7.34 -13.08 11.92
N GLU A 223 7.69 -14.36 12.13
CA GLU A 223 8.59 -15.10 11.26
C GLU A 223 7.89 -15.49 9.95
N LEU A 224 8.47 -15.14 8.82
CA LEU A 224 7.87 -15.39 7.51
C LEU A 224 7.86 -16.86 7.08
N ALA A 225 8.79 -17.65 7.60
CA ALA A 225 8.88 -19.07 7.25
C ALA A 225 7.70 -19.87 7.80
N THR A 226 7.29 -19.59 9.02
CA THR A 226 6.35 -20.42 9.80
C THR A 226 5.07 -19.70 10.21
N GLY A 227 5.06 -18.36 10.18
CA GLY A 227 4.00 -17.54 10.75
C GLY A 227 4.04 -17.46 12.28
N ALA A 228 5.15 -17.87 12.90
CA ALA A 228 5.31 -17.82 14.35
C ALA A 228 5.50 -16.37 14.83
N GLU A 229 4.70 -15.97 15.83
CA GLU A 229 4.91 -14.71 16.52
C GLU A 229 6.24 -14.73 17.27
N LYS A 230 7.05 -13.71 17.06
CA LYS A 230 8.30 -13.51 17.80
C LYS A 230 8.05 -12.62 19.01
N TRP A 231 7.34 -11.51 18.79
CA TRP A 231 6.87 -10.62 19.85
C TRP A 231 5.68 -9.78 19.38
N THR A 232 4.86 -9.40 20.35
CA THR A 232 3.84 -8.36 20.23
C THR A 232 4.03 -7.38 21.38
N THR A 233 4.00 -6.07 21.12
CA THR A 233 4.19 -5.07 22.17
C THR A 233 3.07 -5.11 23.21
N SER A 234 3.39 -4.87 24.48
CA SER A 234 2.41 -4.57 25.53
C SER A 234 1.84 -3.16 25.38
N GLU A 235 2.67 -2.23 24.90
CA GLU A 235 2.31 -0.85 24.58
C GLU A 235 1.38 -0.79 23.37
N SER A 236 0.42 0.12 23.38
CA SER A 236 -0.42 0.47 22.27
C SER A 236 -0.09 1.86 21.72
N PHE A 237 -0.18 1.99 20.43
CA PHE A 237 0.14 3.21 19.68
C PHE A 237 -1.12 3.88 19.14
N GLY A 238 -0.98 4.90 18.30
CA GLY A 238 -2.09 5.47 17.55
C GLY A 238 -2.67 4.46 16.55
N LYS A 239 -3.79 4.80 15.97
CA LYS A 239 -4.54 3.94 15.07
C LYS A 239 -3.82 3.69 13.74
N TYR A 240 -3.05 4.67 13.28
CA TYR A 240 -2.31 4.62 12.04
C TYR A 240 -0.81 4.69 12.29
N TRP A 241 -0.08 3.87 11.57
CA TRP A 241 1.38 3.86 11.51
C TRP A 241 1.84 3.89 10.07
N SER A 242 2.88 4.66 9.80
CA SER A 242 3.68 4.53 8.60
C SER A 242 5.11 4.18 8.96
N MET A 243 5.76 3.36 8.14
CA MET A 243 7.12 2.88 8.42
C MET A 243 7.99 2.94 7.17
N VAL A 244 9.24 3.30 7.38
CA VAL A 244 10.34 3.11 6.43
C VAL A 244 11.48 2.38 7.13
N ALA A 245 12.31 1.68 6.36
CA ALA A 245 13.44 0.94 6.92
C ALA A 245 14.71 1.20 6.14
N GLN A 246 15.82 1.18 6.87
CA GLN A 246 17.17 1.18 6.31
C GLN A 246 18.03 0.23 7.14
N SER A 247 18.63 -0.77 6.49
CA SER A 247 19.37 -1.84 7.16
C SER A 247 18.53 -2.49 8.27
N ASP A 248 19.04 -2.54 9.50
CA ASP A 248 18.38 -3.08 10.68
C ASP A 248 17.59 -2.04 11.50
N ARG A 249 17.26 -0.89 10.90
CA ARG A 249 16.53 0.20 11.56
C ARG A 249 15.16 0.39 10.90
N ILE A 250 14.14 0.52 11.73
CA ILE A 250 12.78 0.88 11.30
C ILE A 250 12.43 2.20 11.94
N LEU A 251 12.03 3.17 11.12
CA LEU A 251 11.51 4.45 11.54
C LEU A 251 9.99 4.43 11.34
N ALA A 252 9.24 4.51 12.42
CA ALA A 252 7.78 4.52 12.42
C ALA A 252 7.25 5.88 12.84
N LEU A 253 6.25 6.38 12.13
CA LEU A 253 5.46 7.54 12.52
C LEU A 253 4.10 7.07 13.02
N ASP A 254 3.82 7.36 14.29
CA ASP A 254 2.53 7.11 14.94
C ASP A 254 1.53 8.23 14.55
N GLU A 255 0.26 7.89 14.41
CA GLU A 255 -0.83 8.86 14.15
C GLU A 255 -0.77 10.09 15.07
N ARG A 256 -0.39 9.91 16.33
CA ARG A 256 -0.28 10.98 17.32
C ARG A 256 0.93 11.88 17.12
N GLY A 257 1.68 11.72 16.03
CA GLY A 257 2.86 12.52 15.69
C GLY A 257 4.11 12.17 16.48
N GLU A 258 4.22 10.96 17.00
CA GLU A 258 5.44 10.42 17.59
C GLU A 258 6.24 9.66 16.55
N LEU A 259 7.50 10.00 16.36
CA LEU A 259 8.46 9.29 15.56
C LEU A 259 9.22 8.31 16.45
N ILE A 260 9.24 7.04 16.07
CA ILE A 260 9.82 5.94 16.85
C ILE A 260 10.86 5.25 16.00
N LEU A 261 12.12 5.29 16.40
CA LEU A 261 13.20 4.52 15.82
C LEU A 261 13.41 3.25 16.65
N PHE A 262 13.30 2.08 16.00
CA PHE A 262 13.54 0.80 16.68
C PHE A 262 14.34 -0.14 15.80
N LYS A 263 14.96 -1.15 16.40
CA LYS A 263 15.76 -2.14 15.73
C LYS A 263 14.87 -3.23 15.12
N ALA A 264 15.13 -3.61 13.87
CA ALA A 264 14.47 -4.75 13.21
C ALA A 264 15.09 -6.05 13.73
N THR A 265 14.61 -6.54 14.86
CA THR A 265 15.10 -7.76 15.51
C THR A 265 13.95 -8.62 16.00
N PRO A 266 14.04 -9.97 15.89
CA PRO A 266 13.00 -10.89 16.37
C PRO A 266 13.01 -11.11 17.87
N GLU A 267 14.03 -10.64 18.62
CA GLU A 267 14.19 -10.90 20.06
C GLU A 267 13.21 -10.09 20.89
N LYS A 268 13.02 -8.81 20.53
CA LYS A 268 12.16 -7.87 21.28
C LYS A 268 11.84 -6.62 20.46
N PHE A 269 10.87 -5.83 20.88
CA PHE A 269 10.67 -4.47 20.40
C PHE A 269 11.73 -3.54 21.02
N ASP A 270 12.83 -3.35 20.30
CA ASP A 270 14.03 -2.65 20.78
C ASP A 270 14.05 -1.19 20.35
N VAL A 271 13.45 -0.31 21.13
CA VAL A 271 13.34 1.11 20.83
C VAL A 271 14.69 1.80 21.07
N LEU A 272 15.17 2.49 20.06
CA LEU A 272 16.42 3.24 20.07
C LEU A 272 16.20 4.73 20.40
N SER A 273 15.10 5.30 19.91
CA SER A 273 14.77 6.71 20.11
C SER A 273 13.29 6.97 19.89
N ARG A 274 12.78 8.02 20.53
CA ARG A 274 11.43 8.57 20.29
C ARG A 274 11.52 10.10 20.22
N ARG A 275 10.69 10.68 19.34
CA ARG A 275 10.61 12.13 19.21
C ARG A 275 9.21 12.55 18.77
N LYS A 276 8.63 13.55 19.45
CA LYS A 276 7.43 14.22 18.98
C LYS A 276 7.79 15.12 17.79
N VAL A 277 7.11 14.93 16.67
CA VAL A 277 7.41 15.64 15.40
C VAL A 277 6.19 16.27 14.74
N ALA A 278 4.98 16.00 15.24
CA ALA A 278 3.74 16.58 14.75
C ALA A 278 2.79 16.89 15.89
N GLU A 279 2.07 18.01 15.79
CA GLU A 279 1.14 18.48 16.82
C GLU A 279 -0.32 18.07 16.55
N SER A 280 -0.63 17.69 15.30
CA SER A 280 -1.91 17.15 14.91
C SER A 280 -1.76 15.78 14.29
N ASP A 281 -2.86 15.05 14.09
CA ASP A 281 -2.82 13.69 13.58
C ASP A 281 -2.08 13.59 12.24
N ALA A 282 -1.18 12.61 12.16
CA ALA A 282 -0.40 12.29 10.98
C ALA A 282 -0.87 10.95 10.39
N TRP A 283 -1.68 11.00 9.34
CA TRP A 283 -2.25 9.81 8.69
C TRP A 283 -1.53 9.41 7.41
N ALA A 284 -0.81 10.34 6.80
CA ALA A 284 -0.04 10.07 5.60
C ALA A 284 1.24 9.31 5.91
N HIS A 285 1.72 8.53 4.94
CA HIS A 285 3.04 7.95 5.03
C HIS A 285 4.09 9.04 5.16
N LEU A 286 5.04 8.83 6.08
CA LEU A 286 6.25 9.63 6.15
C LEU A 286 7.09 9.40 4.90
N ALA A 287 7.82 10.42 4.46
CA ALA A 287 8.77 10.31 3.35
C ALA A 287 10.14 10.80 3.82
N VAL A 288 11.19 10.14 3.31
CA VAL A 288 12.58 10.44 3.60
C VAL A 288 13.30 10.70 2.29
N ASP A 289 14.02 11.82 2.20
CA ASP A 289 14.89 12.14 1.08
C ASP A 289 16.23 12.69 1.61
N GLY A 290 17.29 11.91 1.46
CA GLY A 290 18.60 12.25 2.03
C GLY A 290 18.54 12.46 3.54
N SER A 291 18.78 13.69 4.00
CA SER A 291 18.70 14.09 5.40
C SER A 291 17.34 14.67 5.81
N GLU A 292 16.39 14.74 4.90
CA GLU A 292 15.11 15.36 5.15
C GLU A 292 14.00 14.34 5.41
N LEU A 293 13.18 14.61 6.41
CA LEU A 293 11.99 13.86 6.76
C LEU A 293 10.76 14.74 6.55
N TYR A 294 9.85 14.27 5.69
CA TYR A 294 8.60 14.94 5.35
C TYR A 294 7.44 14.31 6.09
N ILE A 295 6.73 15.10 6.86
CA ILE A 295 5.56 14.67 7.65
C ILE A 295 4.34 15.50 7.28
N ARG A 296 3.31 14.83 6.77
CA ARG A 296 2.03 15.43 6.47
C ARG A 296 1.07 15.22 7.62
N GLU A 297 0.80 16.29 8.34
CA GLU A 297 -0.23 16.38 9.37
C GLU A 297 -1.58 16.82 8.77
N LEU A 298 -2.66 16.73 9.53
CA LEU A 298 -3.97 17.24 9.08
C LEU A 298 -3.95 18.74 8.72
N LYS A 299 -3.11 19.53 9.40
CA LYS A 299 -3.08 20.99 9.26
C LYS A 299 -1.78 21.54 8.68
N ALA A 300 -0.75 20.71 8.55
CA ALA A 300 0.59 21.16 8.13
C ALA A 300 1.32 20.11 7.30
N LEU A 301 2.34 20.55 6.58
CA LEU A 301 3.42 19.76 6.03
C LEU A 301 4.71 20.24 6.70
N SER A 302 5.35 19.39 7.48
CA SER A 302 6.58 19.68 8.18
C SER A 302 7.75 18.98 7.51
N VAL A 303 8.89 19.70 7.43
CA VAL A 303 10.16 19.14 6.96
C VAL A 303 11.15 19.22 8.11
N TRP A 304 11.73 18.07 8.45
CA TRP A 304 12.75 17.94 9.49
C TRP A 304 14.08 17.58 8.85
N ASP A 305 15.11 18.37 9.06
CA ASP A 305 16.47 18.08 8.63
C ASP A 305 17.27 17.50 9.80
N TRP A 306 17.85 16.31 9.63
CA TRP A 306 18.74 15.68 10.60
C TRP A 306 20.22 15.69 10.17
N SER A 307 20.58 16.38 9.07
CA SER A 307 21.98 16.50 8.63
C SER A 307 22.82 17.28 9.64
N SER A 308 22.19 18.17 10.40
CA SER A 308 22.80 19.01 11.41
C SER A 308 22.76 18.39 12.81
N GLY A 309 23.04 17.11 12.95
CA GLY A 309 23.25 16.44 14.24
C GLY A 309 24.49 16.94 14.99
N ALA A 310 24.74 18.23 14.94
CA ALA A 310 25.66 18.91 15.83
C ALA A 310 24.89 19.26 17.10
N SER A 311 25.21 18.52 18.17
CA SER A 311 25.16 19.01 19.58
C SER A 311 24.73 20.48 19.71
N GLN A 312 23.49 20.72 20.09
CA GLN A 312 23.24 21.92 20.86
C GLN A 312 23.59 21.63 22.34
N PRO A 313 24.26 22.56 23.00
CA PRO A 313 24.78 22.38 24.35
C PRO A 313 23.70 22.21 25.41
#